data_c29615e331f896992f963e0b96f03551
#
_entry.id   c29615e331f896992f963e0b96f03551
#
_cell.length_a   1.000
_cell.length_b   1.000
_cell.length_c   1.000
_cell.angle_alpha   90.00
_cell.angle_beta   90.00
_cell.angle_gamma   90.00
#
_symmetry.space_group_name_H-M   'P 1'
#
loop_
_entity.id
_entity.type
_entity.pdbx_description
1 polymer ?
#
loop_
_entity_poly.entity_id
_entity_poly.type
_entity_poly.pdbx_seq_one_letter_code
_entity_poly.pdbx_strand_id
1 'polypeptide(L)'
;MSKVYVLNGPELGESFKLREGVSFLGRSPDNEIRLTDKTVSRKHLKIVRKGDRYLITDLKSRNGTFVRGEFMTPGKEMEVGEGVPIAVGITVICLGEACKAQMVPFLESIDLTGDPDELNRTLQMHQDRIAQNKLRFLYNASKTLTEKLSIKETLEKVLAHIFDILRRVDRGVFVLTDPDTEEVTEIIFKSNNPGDDATTVYCEEIVKRVIESRKPFFVLDAKTDKSDFVDTLEVLKIESVLCVPLVSRSQILGPIYVDSLKRPYGFRKEDLALLMNLSLRIAPAIDDARFASEILEVAEALSSETQEVPK
;
A
#
# COMPACT_ATOMS: atom_id res chain seq x y z
N MET A 1 -0.16 12.72 23.54
CA MET A 1 -0.46 13.83 22.61
C MET A 1 -0.68 13.23 21.25
N SER A 2 -1.81 13.50 20.59
CA SER A 2 -2.05 12.95 19.26
C SER A 2 -1.16 13.60 18.21
N LYS A 3 -0.80 12.83 17.18
CA LYS A 3 0.06 13.26 16.08
C LYS A 3 -0.52 12.85 14.73
N VAL A 4 -0.11 13.55 13.71
CA VAL A 4 -0.22 13.10 12.31
C VAL A 4 1.14 12.53 11.93
N TYR A 5 1.17 11.32 11.42
CA TYR A 5 2.36 10.65 10.94
C TYR A 5 2.33 10.58 9.42
N VAL A 6 3.47 10.83 8.78
CA VAL A 6 3.62 10.67 7.34
C VAL A 6 4.14 9.26 7.06
N LEU A 7 3.30 8.46 6.44
CA LEU A 7 3.59 7.06 6.12
C LEU A 7 4.27 6.91 4.76
N ASN A 8 4.14 7.92 3.90
CA ASN A 8 4.78 7.97 2.58
C ASN A 8 4.75 9.40 2.04
N GLY A 9 5.67 9.71 1.15
CA GLY A 9 5.82 11.02 0.53
C GLY A 9 7.16 11.67 0.86
N PRO A 10 7.37 12.94 0.48
CA PRO A 10 8.63 13.66 0.73
C PRO A 10 9.01 13.75 2.21
N GLU A 11 8.02 13.83 3.09
CA GLU A 11 8.19 13.91 4.55
C GLU A 11 8.01 12.54 5.23
N LEU A 12 8.32 11.44 4.56
CA LEU A 12 8.25 10.10 5.12
C LEU A 12 8.96 10.02 6.48
N GLY A 13 8.24 9.50 7.48
CA GLY A 13 8.75 9.33 8.83
C GLY A 13 8.58 10.56 9.73
N GLU A 14 8.25 11.71 9.18
CA GLU A 14 7.95 12.88 9.98
C GLU A 14 6.63 12.73 10.74
N SER A 15 6.54 13.46 11.84
CA SER A 15 5.29 13.54 12.61
C SER A 15 5.00 14.96 13.05
N PHE A 16 3.76 15.36 12.91
CA PHE A 16 3.27 16.68 13.27
C PHE A 16 2.34 16.58 14.48
N LYS A 17 2.49 17.53 15.44
CA LYS A 17 1.59 17.58 16.60
C LYS A 17 0.17 17.97 16.14
N LEU A 18 -0.82 17.15 16.50
CA LEU A 18 -2.21 17.45 16.25
C LEU A 18 -2.86 17.98 17.55
N ARG A 19 -3.15 19.28 17.55
CA ARG A 19 -3.79 19.96 18.68
C ARG A 19 -5.27 19.62 18.75
N GLU A 20 -5.87 19.85 19.90
CA GLU A 20 -7.33 19.83 20.04
C GLU A 20 -7.94 20.95 19.17
N GLY A 21 -9.08 20.70 18.55
CA GLY A 21 -9.75 21.63 17.64
C GLY A 21 -9.33 21.46 16.18
N VAL A 22 -9.24 22.55 15.44
CA VAL A 22 -9.02 22.57 13.99
C VAL A 22 -7.56 22.70 13.65
N SER A 23 -7.09 21.88 12.71
CA SER A 23 -5.78 21.99 12.05
C SER A 23 -5.96 21.87 10.55
N PHE A 24 -5.12 22.56 9.78
CA PHE A 24 -5.10 22.48 8.33
C PHE A 24 -3.85 21.77 7.87
N LEU A 25 -4.03 20.92 6.86
CA LEU A 25 -2.97 20.21 6.17
C LEU A 25 -2.92 20.67 4.71
N GLY A 26 -1.72 20.91 4.21
CA GLY A 26 -1.51 21.27 2.82
C GLY A 26 -0.12 21.79 2.54
N ARG A 27 0.14 22.14 1.27
CA ARG A 27 1.47 22.54 0.80
C ARG A 27 1.85 24.00 1.18
N SER A 28 0.86 24.86 1.50
CA SER A 28 1.17 26.23 1.94
C SER A 28 1.87 26.24 3.29
N PRO A 29 2.85 27.14 3.51
CA PRO A 29 3.49 27.31 4.80
C PRO A 29 2.54 27.78 5.92
N ASP A 30 1.35 28.28 5.55
CA ASP A 30 0.34 28.76 6.51
C ASP A 30 -0.44 27.63 7.19
N ASN A 31 -0.22 26.37 6.80
CA ASN A 31 -0.86 25.21 7.43
C ASN A 31 -0.06 24.74 8.64
N GLU A 32 -0.77 24.26 9.69
CA GLU A 32 -0.17 23.63 10.87
C GLU A 32 0.57 22.34 10.51
N ILE A 33 0.08 21.63 9.46
CA ILE A 33 0.70 20.43 8.91
C ILE A 33 1.06 20.73 7.47
N ARG A 34 2.34 21.05 7.27
CA ARG A 34 2.86 21.37 5.93
C ARG A 34 3.45 20.13 5.29
N LEU A 35 2.99 19.82 4.09
CA LEU A 35 3.59 18.79 3.21
C LEU A 35 4.13 19.48 1.96
N THR A 36 5.38 19.17 1.57
CA THR A 36 6.04 19.79 0.41
C THR A 36 5.63 19.16 -0.93
N ASP A 37 4.95 18.00 -0.87
CA ASP A 37 4.45 17.29 -2.03
C ASP A 37 3.63 18.20 -2.96
N LYS A 38 4.06 18.32 -4.21
CA LYS A 38 3.41 19.14 -5.24
C LYS A 38 2.01 18.66 -5.62
N THR A 39 1.67 17.42 -5.35
CA THR A 39 0.33 16.86 -5.59
C THR A 39 -0.64 17.22 -4.49
N VAL A 40 -0.14 17.68 -3.34
CA VAL A 40 -0.94 18.22 -2.24
C VAL A 40 -1.32 19.69 -2.54
N SER A 41 -2.60 20.02 -2.41
CA SER A 41 -3.09 21.38 -2.59
C SER A 41 -2.57 22.34 -1.51
N ARG A 42 -2.53 23.64 -1.79
CA ARG A 42 -2.07 24.65 -0.81
C ARG A 42 -2.80 24.57 0.52
N LYS A 43 -4.13 24.43 0.50
CA LYS A 43 -4.97 23.95 1.60
C LYS A 43 -5.68 22.71 1.08
N HIS A 44 -5.39 21.53 1.66
CA HIS A 44 -5.88 20.26 1.11
C HIS A 44 -6.93 19.64 2.02
N LEU A 45 -6.60 19.49 3.28
CA LEU A 45 -7.44 18.80 4.26
C LEU A 45 -7.60 19.64 5.51
N LYS A 46 -8.81 19.70 6.03
CA LYS A 46 -9.13 20.18 7.38
C LYS A 46 -9.24 18.95 8.28
N ILE A 47 -8.59 18.98 9.42
CA ILE A 47 -8.65 17.94 10.45
C ILE A 47 -9.20 18.59 11.72
N VAL A 48 -10.24 18.01 12.28
CA VAL A 48 -10.81 18.45 13.56
C VAL A 48 -10.64 17.32 14.56
N ARG A 49 -9.87 17.58 15.61
CA ARG A 49 -9.71 16.65 16.72
C ARG A 49 -10.67 17.02 17.85
N LYS A 50 -11.40 16.01 18.36
CA LYS A 50 -12.26 16.11 19.55
C LYS A 50 -11.99 14.91 20.45
N GLY A 51 -11.05 15.07 21.40
CA GLY A 51 -10.55 13.97 22.21
C GLY A 51 -9.85 12.92 21.34
N ASP A 52 -10.38 11.70 21.30
CA ASP A 52 -9.86 10.58 20.52
C ASP A 52 -10.58 10.41 19.16
N ARG A 53 -11.45 11.36 18.81
CA ARG A 53 -12.18 11.36 17.53
C ARG A 53 -11.54 12.33 16.56
N TYR A 54 -11.43 11.91 15.31
CA TYR A 54 -10.89 12.72 14.22
C TYR A 54 -11.94 12.87 13.13
N LEU A 55 -12.24 14.12 12.78
CA LEU A 55 -13.12 14.46 11.68
C LEU A 55 -12.28 15.14 10.62
N ILE A 56 -12.38 14.70 9.38
CA ILE A 56 -11.62 15.25 8.26
C ILE A 56 -12.57 15.81 7.21
N THR A 57 -12.11 16.84 6.49
CA THR A 57 -12.85 17.45 5.37
C THR A 57 -11.88 17.80 4.26
N ASP A 58 -12.08 17.25 3.07
CA ASP A 58 -11.35 17.68 1.89
C ASP A 58 -11.80 19.09 1.48
N LEU A 59 -10.86 20.00 1.34
CA LEU A 59 -11.10 21.43 1.04
C LEU A 59 -11.18 21.70 -0.47
N LYS A 60 -11.83 20.83 -1.22
CA LYS A 60 -11.90 20.84 -2.68
C LYS A 60 -10.49 20.79 -3.29
N SER A 61 -9.70 19.87 -2.79
CA SER A 61 -8.35 19.68 -3.24
C SER A 61 -8.30 19.25 -4.71
N ARG A 62 -7.18 19.55 -5.39
CA ARG A 62 -7.03 19.26 -6.82
C ARG A 62 -7.03 17.76 -7.12
N ASN A 63 -6.39 16.98 -6.26
CA ASN A 63 -6.17 15.54 -6.46
C ASN A 63 -7.04 14.67 -5.55
N GLY A 64 -7.83 15.30 -4.67
CA GLY A 64 -8.72 14.63 -3.74
C GLY A 64 -8.04 13.96 -2.56
N THR A 65 -8.85 13.52 -1.63
CA THR A 65 -8.47 12.76 -0.43
C THR A 65 -9.10 11.38 -0.51
N PHE A 66 -8.36 10.34 -0.14
CA PHE A 66 -8.85 8.97 -0.09
C PHE A 66 -8.69 8.41 1.32
N VAL A 67 -9.73 7.76 1.84
CA VAL A 67 -9.76 7.09 3.13
C VAL A 67 -10.13 5.63 2.90
N ARG A 68 -9.33 4.68 3.33
CA ARG A 68 -9.53 3.24 3.08
C ARG A 68 -9.76 2.91 1.59
N GLY A 69 -9.09 3.64 0.70
CA GLY A 69 -9.27 3.47 -0.74
C GLY A 69 -10.48 4.18 -1.35
N GLU A 70 -11.42 4.69 -0.55
CA GLU A 70 -12.59 5.42 -1.02
C GLU A 70 -12.29 6.90 -1.22
N PHE A 71 -12.78 7.46 -2.31
CA PHE A 71 -12.68 8.89 -2.59
C PHE A 71 -13.61 9.67 -1.67
N MET A 72 -13.04 10.61 -0.92
CA MET A 72 -13.80 11.47 -0.04
C MET A 72 -14.54 12.55 -0.83
N THR A 73 -15.85 12.71 -0.60
CA THR A 73 -16.61 13.79 -1.22
C THR A 73 -16.07 15.14 -0.75
N PRO A 74 -15.57 16.02 -1.65
CA PRO A 74 -15.04 17.31 -1.27
C PRO A 74 -16.06 18.18 -0.50
N GLY A 75 -15.63 18.76 0.60
CA GLY A 75 -16.47 19.60 1.47
C GLY A 75 -17.35 18.83 2.44
N LYS A 76 -17.46 17.51 2.35
CA LYS A 76 -18.19 16.68 3.31
C LYS A 76 -17.26 16.26 4.45
N GLU A 77 -17.74 16.37 5.68
CA GLU A 77 -17.02 15.90 6.86
C GLU A 77 -17.15 14.39 7.00
N MET A 78 -16.05 13.71 7.33
CA MET A 78 -15.98 12.27 7.57
C MET A 78 -15.23 11.99 8.87
N GLU A 79 -15.75 11.09 9.68
CA GLU A 79 -15.04 10.59 10.87
C GLU A 79 -14.05 9.49 10.48
N VAL A 80 -12.84 9.57 11.02
CA VAL A 80 -11.76 8.62 10.76
C VAL A 80 -11.21 8.13 12.09
N GLY A 81 -11.03 6.82 12.22
CA GLY A 81 -10.40 6.19 13.37
C GLY A 81 -8.89 6.39 13.42
N GLU A 82 -8.27 6.17 14.59
CA GLU A 82 -6.83 6.08 14.71
C GLU A 82 -6.25 4.95 13.85
N GLY A 83 -5.07 5.16 13.33
CA GLY A 83 -4.38 4.15 12.54
C GLY A 83 -4.87 4.03 11.08
N VAL A 84 -5.98 4.69 10.72
CA VAL A 84 -6.51 4.62 9.36
C VAL A 84 -5.63 5.43 8.39
N PRO A 85 -5.09 4.82 7.33
CA PRO A 85 -4.35 5.54 6.31
C PRO A 85 -5.25 6.50 5.52
N ILE A 86 -4.77 7.73 5.34
CA ILE A 86 -5.42 8.79 4.56
C ILE A 86 -4.47 9.23 3.47
N ALA A 87 -4.84 9.07 2.20
CA ALA A 87 -4.04 9.56 1.10
C ALA A 87 -4.47 10.97 0.70
N VAL A 88 -3.50 11.88 0.65
CA VAL A 88 -3.64 13.28 0.24
C VAL A 88 -2.65 13.53 -0.91
N GLY A 89 -3.14 13.54 -2.13
CA GLY A 89 -2.25 13.44 -3.29
C GLY A 89 -1.54 12.07 -3.31
N ILE A 90 -0.21 12.08 -3.49
CA ILE A 90 0.61 10.85 -3.38
C ILE A 90 1.13 10.60 -1.95
N THR A 91 0.99 11.56 -1.05
CA THR A 91 1.38 11.43 0.35
C THR A 91 0.31 10.66 1.12
N VAL A 92 0.75 9.72 1.95
CA VAL A 92 -0.13 8.98 2.88
C VAL A 92 0.18 9.42 4.30
N ILE A 93 -0.86 9.79 5.02
CA ILE A 93 -0.79 10.17 6.43
C ILE A 93 -1.64 9.24 7.29
N CYS A 94 -1.41 9.28 8.59
CA CYS A 94 -2.16 8.53 9.58
C CYS A 94 -2.34 9.38 10.85
N LEU A 95 -3.48 9.25 11.50
CA LEU A 95 -3.83 10.02 12.70
C LEU A 95 -3.76 9.15 13.95
N GLY A 96 -3.22 9.70 15.05
CA GLY A 96 -3.19 9.07 16.35
C GLY A 96 -1.97 8.19 16.63
N GLU A 97 -1.84 7.73 17.88
CA GLU A 97 -0.66 6.97 18.34
C GLU A 97 -0.63 5.51 17.80
N ALA A 98 -1.79 4.97 17.41
CA ALA A 98 -1.87 3.64 16.79
C ALA A 98 -1.03 3.54 15.49
N CYS A 99 -0.77 4.67 14.85
CA CYS A 99 0.09 4.73 13.67
C CYS A 99 1.55 4.33 13.94
N LYS A 100 2.05 4.49 15.17
CA LYS A 100 3.43 4.12 15.53
C LYS A 100 3.71 2.64 15.30
N ALA A 101 2.77 1.78 15.66
CA ALA A 101 2.92 0.34 15.49
C ALA A 101 3.02 -0.06 14.01
N GLN A 102 2.39 0.72 13.12
CA GLN A 102 2.45 0.52 11.68
C GLN A 102 3.71 1.13 11.04
N MET A 103 4.29 2.16 11.67
CA MET A 103 5.46 2.86 11.17
C MET A 103 6.80 2.19 11.53
N VAL A 104 6.92 1.60 12.71
CA VAL A 104 8.19 1.05 13.19
C VAL A 104 8.80 0.04 12.21
N PRO A 105 8.06 -0.95 11.70
CA PRO A 105 8.59 -1.86 10.70
C PRO A 105 8.97 -1.17 9.38
N PHE A 106 8.30 -0.07 9.04
CA PHE A 106 8.49 0.67 7.80
C PHE A 106 9.73 1.57 7.83
N LEU A 107 9.94 2.31 8.92
CA LEU A 107 11.07 3.24 9.07
C LEU A 107 12.41 2.53 9.27
N GLU A 108 12.41 1.42 9.99
CA GLU A 108 13.62 0.63 10.20
C GLU A 108 14.08 -0.14 8.96
N SER A 109 13.18 -0.31 7.97
CA SER A 109 13.47 -1.07 6.74
C SER A 109 14.03 -0.22 5.60
N ILE A 110 13.96 1.11 5.68
CA ILE A 110 14.47 2.01 4.65
C ILE A 110 15.80 2.59 5.12
N ASP A 111 16.89 2.05 4.56
CA ASP A 111 18.22 2.66 4.71
C ASP A 111 18.29 3.88 3.78
N LEU A 112 18.07 5.07 4.39
CA LEU A 112 18.03 6.36 3.70
C LEU A 112 19.44 6.99 3.53
N THR A 113 20.51 6.21 3.50
CA THR A 113 21.89 6.72 3.34
C THR A 113 22.23 7.19 1.92
N GLY A 114 21.24 7.31 1.03
CA GLY A 114 21.41 7.95 -0.28
C GLY A 114 21.32 9.47 -0.20
N ASP A 115 22.26 10.17 -0.86
CA ASP A 115 22.38 11.63 -0.92
C ASP A 115 21.02 12.32 -1.29
N PRO A 116 20.47 13.18 -0.40
CA PRO A 116 19.19 13.86 -0.63
C PRO A 116 19.18 14.78 -1.85
N ASP A 117 20.33 15.29 -2.28
CA ASP A 117 20.43 16.23 -3.40
C ASP A 117 20.36 15.53 -4.78
N GLU A 118 20.81 14.30 -4.87
CA GLU A 118 20.68 13.50 -6.09
C GLU A 118 19.23 13.04 -6.30
N LEU A 119 18.52 12.76 -5.22
CA LEU A 119 17.10 12.45 -5.23
C LEU A 119 16.25 13.62 -5.71
N ASN A 120 16.58 14.84 -5.27
CA ASN A 120 15.87 16.07 -5.64
C ASN A 120 16.06 16.47 -7.12
N ARG A 121 17.25 16.29 -7.68
CA ARG A 121 17.52 16.65 -9.10
C ARG A 121 16.80 15.72 -10.08
N THR A 122 16.72 14.44 -9.78
CA THR A 122 16.04 13.45 -10.64
C THR A 122 14.52 13.59 -10.53
N LEU A 123 14.01 14.01 -9.37
CA LEU A 123 12.59 14.25 -9.12
C LEU A 123 12.04 15.46 -9.89
N GLN A 124 12.84 16.51 -10.12
CA GLN A 124 12.37 17.74 -10.76
C GLN A 124 12.13 17.60 -12.27
N MET A 125 12.86 16.75 -12.98
CA MET A 125 12.77 16.66 -14.45
C MET A 125 11.67 15.73 -15.00
N HIS A 126 11.12 14.81 -14.18
CA HIS A 126 10.09 13.84 -14.62
C HIS A 126 8.78 13.87 -13.84
N GLN A 127 8.61 14.81 -12.90
CA GLN A 127 7.55 14.80 -11.89
C GLN A 127 6.12 14.96 -12.43
N ASP A 128 5.87 15.81 -13.42
CA ASP A 128 4.48 16.12 -13.80
C ASP A 128 3.78 14.96 -14.52
N ARG A 129 4.49 14.22 -15.32
CA ARG A 129 3.93 13.10 -16.09
C ARG A 129 3.83 11.80 -15.29
N ILE A 130 4.82 11.53 -14.42
CA ILE A 130 4.86 10.36 -13.55
C ILE A 130 3.87 10.52 -12.40
N ALA A 131 3.74 11.70 -11.81
CA ALA A 131 2.79 12.00 -10.75
C ALA A 131 1.34 11.82 -11.22
N GLN A 132 0.98 12.31 -12.41
CA GLN A 132 -0.35 12.12 -12.98
C GLN A 132 -0.67 10.64 -13.25
N ASN A 133 0.30 9.88 -13.76
CA ASN A 133 0.12 8.45 -14.01
C ASN A 133 0.00 7.66 -12.71
N LYS A 134 0.82 7.96 -11.69
CA LYS A 134 0.74 7.34 -10.36
C LYS A 134 -0.59 7.65 -9.66
N LEU A 135 -1.08 8.88 -9.78
CA LEU A 135 -2.37 9.29 -9.21
C LEU A 135 -3.54 8.59 -9.88
N ARG A 136 -3.52 8.51 -11.20
CA ARG A 136 -4.51 7.80 -12.00
C ARG A 136 -4.52 6.31 -11.68
N PHE A 137 -3.36 5.72 -11.43
CA PHE A 137 -3.24 4.34 -10.98
C PHE A 137 -3.86 4.10 -9.61
N LEU A 138 -3.50 4.91 -8.62
CA LEU A 138 -4.06 4.79 -7.28
C LEU A 138 -5.57 5.02 -7.28
N TYR A 139 -6.07 5.90 -8.15
CA TYR A 139 -7.50 6.10 -8.39
C TYR A 139 -8.15 4.84 -9.00
N ASN A 140 -7.56 4.28 -10.06
CA ASN A 140 -8.11 3.09 -10.72
C ASN A 140 -8.06 1.86 -9.81
N ALA A 141 -6.96 1.65 -9.08
CA ALA A 141 -6.85 0.58 -8.09
C ALA A 141 -7.90 0.74 -6.98
N SER A 142 -8.10 1.97 -6.45
CA SER A 142 -9.14 2.25 -5.46
C SER A 142 -10.55 2.01 -6.00
N LYS A 143 -10.81 2.40 -7.25
CA LYS A 143 -12.09 2.14 -7.91
C LYS A 143 -12.36 0.64 -8.04
N THR A 144 -11.34 -0.14 -8.43
CA THR A 144 -11.45 -1.59 -8.55
C THR A 144 -11.77 -2.25 -7.21
N LEU A 145 -11.21 -1.75 -6.10
CA LEU A 145 -11.49 -2.24 -4.74
C LEU A 145 -12.91 -1.92 -4.25
N THR A 146 -13.62 -0.97 -4.86
CA THR A 146 -15.02 -0.62 -4.53
C THR A 146 -16.06 -1.32 -5.40
N GLU A 147 -15.64 -2.02 -6.46
CA GLU A 147 -16.54 -2.84 -7.28
C GLU A 147 -16.97 -4.09 -6.49
N LYS A 148 -18.22 -4.56 -6.72
CA LYS A 148 -18.72 -5.83 -6.15
C LYS A 148 -18.09 -7.03 -6.86
N LEU A 149 -16.79 -7.21 -6.66
CA LEU A 149 -16.01 -8.30 -7.23
C LEU A 149 -15.55 -9.24 -6.10
N SER A 150 -15.25 -10.48 -6.45
CA SER A 150 -14.52 -11.37 -5.55
C SER A 150 -13.12 -10.81 -5.25
N ILE A 151 -12.52 -11.21 -4.12
CA ILE A 151 -11.13 -10.83 -3.77
C ILE A 151 -10.20 -11.17 -4.93
N LYS A 152 -10.33 -12.35 -5.50
CA LYS A 152 -9.51 -12.83 -6.62
C LYS A 152 -9.60 -11.91 -7.83
N GLU A 153 -10.82 -11.65 -8.34
CA GLU A 153 -11.02 -10.75 -9.48
C GLU A 153 -10.48 -9.34 -9.23
N THR A 154 -10.63 -8.86 -8.00
CA THR A 154 -10.08 -7.56 -7.58
C THR A 154 -8.56 -7.54 -7.67
N LEU A 155 -7.89 -8.56 -7.14
CA LEU A 155 -6.43 -8.65 -7.14
C LEU A 155 -5.86 -8.91 -8.54
N GLU A 156 -6.55 -9.68 -9.39
CA GLU A 156 -6.20 -9.84 -10.81
C GLU A 156 -6.22 -8.50 -11.56
N LYS A 157 -7.26 -7.68 -11.34
CA LYS A 157 -7.32 -6.32 -11.92
C LYS A 157 -6.23 -5.41 -11.38
N VAL A 158 -5.91 -5.49 -10.09
CA VAL A 158 -4.81 -4.73 -9.50
C VAL A 158 -3.47 -5.14 -10.11
N LEU A 159 -3.22 -6.44 -10.30
CA LEU A 159 -2.03 -6.91 -11.02
C LEU A 159 -1.97 -6.35 -12.44
N ALA A 160 -3.09 -6.35 -13.17
CA ALA A 160 -3.13 -5.75 -14.50
C ALA A 160 -2.70 -4.29 -14.47
N HIS A 161 -3.19 -3.50 -13.50
CA HIS A 161 -2.80 -2.11 -13.33
C HIS A 161 -1.32 -1.93 -12.94
N ILE A 162 -0.75 -2.84 -12.13
CA ILE A 162 0.69 -2.84 -11.80
C ILE A 162 1.50 -3.00 -13.09
N PHE A 163 1.14 -3.94 -13.96
CA PHE A 163 1.82 -4.18 -15.24
C PHE A 163 1.71 -2.99 -16.21
N ASP A 164 0.59 -2.28 -16.22
CA ASP A 164 0.40 -1.09 -17.06
C ASP A 164 1.33 0.07 -16.68
N ILE A 165 1.63 0.20 -15.39
CA ILE A 165 2.43 1.31 -14.88
C ILE A 165 3.89 0.94 -14.75
N LEU A 166 4.16 -0.21 -14.17
CA LEU A 166 5.50 -0.76 -14.06
C LEU A 166 5.80 -1.62 -15.29
N ARG A 167 5.94 -1.00 -16.45
CA ARG A 167 6.16 -1.67 -17.75
C ARG A 167 7.39 -2.59 -17.81
N ARG A 168 8.12 -2.68 -16.71
CA ARG A 168 9.33 -3.52 -16.56
C ARG A 168 9.06 -4.78 -15.77
N VAL A 169 7.85 -4.95 -15.25
CA VAL A 169 7.42 -6.16 -14.56
C VAL A 169 7.26 -7.28 -15.58
N ASP A 170 7.96 -8.36 -15.37
CA ASP A 170 7.77 -9.60 -16.12
C ASP A 170 6.82 -10.54 -15.39
N ARG A 171 6.88 -10.61 -14.05
CA ARG A 171 6.00 -11.41 -13.20
C ARG A 171 5.50 -10.61 -12.00
N GLY A 172 4.24 -10.80 -11.64
CA GLY A 172 3.61 -10.17 -10.49
C GLY A 172 2.69 -11.15 -9.78
N VAL A 173 2.76 -11.19 -8.44
CA VAL A 173 2.06 -12.18 -7.63
C VAL A 173 1.52 -11.55 -6.36
N PHE A 174 0.28 -11.88 -6.01
CA PHE A 174 -0.22 -11.80 -4.66
C PHE A 174 -0.15 -13.20 -4.04
N VAL A 175 0.57 -13.35 -2.96
CA VAL A 175 0.59 -14.55 -2.15
C VAL A 175 -0.24 -14.26 -0.91
N LEU A 176 -1.45 -14.82 -0.83
CA LEU A 176 -2.33 -14.64 0.32
C LEU A 176 -2.04 -15.71 1.37
N THR A 177 -2.03 -15.29 2.62
CA THR A 177 -1.79 -16.18 3.76
C THR A 177 -2.97 -16.16 4.71
N ASP A 178 -3.15 -17.25 5.42
CA ASP A 178 -4.01 -17.28 6.60
C ASP A 178 -3.44 -16.36 7.68
N PRO A 179 -4.25 -15.49 8.30
CA PRO A 179 -3.74 -14.50 9.26
C PRO A 179 -3.21 -15.11 10.57
N ASP A 180 -3.68 -16.30 10.95
CA ASP A 180 -3.35 -16.95 12.22
C ASP A 180 -2.18 -17.94 12.08
N THR A 181 -2.15 -18.70 10.97
CA THR A 181 -1.11 -19.71 10.71
C THR A 181 0.03 -19.20 9.83
N GLU A 182 -0.16 -18.09 9.15
CA GLU A 182 0.75 -17.52 8.13
C GLU A 182 1.01 -18.50 6.96
N GLU A 183 0.24 -19.57 6.82
CA GLU A 183 0.32 -20.51 5.71
C GLU A 183 -0.30 -19.91 4.44
N VAL A 184 0.29 -20.23 3.28
CA VAL A 184 -0.21 -19.75 1.98
C VAL A 184 -1.56 -20.40 1.67
N THR A 185 -2.58 -19.58 1.47
CA THR A 185 -3.95 -20.01 1.15
C THR A 185 -4.29 -19.85 -0.32
N GLU A 186 -3.79 -18.79 -0.97
CA GLU A 186 -4.09 -18.51 -2.37
C GLU A 186 -2.92 -17.77 -3.04
N ILE A 187 -2.69 -18.09 -4.32
CA ILE A 187 -1.70 -17.42 -5.17
C ILE A 187 -2.43 -16.87 -6.39
N ILE A 188 -2.38 -15.54 -6.54
CA ILE A 188 -2.95 -14.82 -7.67
C ILE A 188 -1.81 -14.20 -8.43
N PHE A 189 -1.62 -14.57 -9.68
CA PHE A 189 -0.45 -14.13 -10.45
C PHE A 189 -0.79 -13.65 -11.85
N LYS A 190 0.12 -12.87 -12.41
CA LYS A 190 0.19 -12.47 -13.80
C LYS A 190 1.64 -12.53 -14.27
N SER A 191 1.87 -13.14 -15.43
CA SER A 191 3.19 -13.22 -16.05
C SER A 191 3.13 -12.86 -17.54
N ASN A 192 4.22 -12.29 -18.04
CA ASN A 192 4.45 -12.07 -19.47
C ASN A 192 5.07 -13.31 -20.14
N ASN A 193 5.42 -14.35 -19.38
CA ASN A 193 5.97 -15.60 -19.90
C ASN A 193 4.88 -16.67 -19.95
N PRO A 194 4.57 -17.25 -21.13
CA PRO A 194 3.47 -18.23 -21.28
C PRO A 194 3.68 -19.56 -20.56
N GLY A 195 4.91 -19.85 -20.10
CA GLY A 195 5.24 -21.11 -19.42
C GLY A 195 5.25 -21.01 -17.90
N ASP A 196 4.99 -19.84 -17.33
CA ASP A 196 4.97 -19.65 -15.88
C ASP A 196 3.66 -20.18 -15.28
N ASP A 197 3.77 -20.77 -14.10
CA ASP A 197 2.64 -21.24 -13.27
C ASP A 197 2.75 -20.71 -11.83
N ALA A 198 1.80 -21.04 -10.99
CA ALA A 198 1.74 -20.56 -9.61
C ALA A 198 2.97 -20.93 -8.76
N THR A 199 3.72 -21.97 -9.13
CA THR A 199 4.91 -22.44 -8.40
C THR A 199 6.21 -21.81 -8.88
N THR A 200 6.22 -21.25 -10.08
CA THR A 200 7.43 -20.72 -10.74
C THR A 200 7.48 -19.19 -10.83
N VAL A 201 6.37 -18.52 -10.54
CA VAL A 201 6.22 -17.07 -10.77
C VAL A 201 6.85 -16.18 -9.70
N TYR A 202 7.40 -16.73 -8.62
CA TYR A 202 8.03 -15.96 -7.56
C TYR A 202 9.14 -16.73 -6.83
N CYS A 203 9.97 -16.01 -6.09
CA CYS A 203 10.98 -16.60 -5.20
C CYS A 203 10.38 -16.84 -3.82
N GLU A 204 10.16 -18.12 -3.45
CA GLU A 204 9.58 -18.49 -2.16
C GLU A 204 10.37 -17.95 -0.96
N GLU A 205 11.69 -17.96 -1.03
CA GLU A 205 12.57 -17.52 0.05
C GLU A 205 12.37 -16.04 0.36
N ILE A 206 12.24 -15.21 -0.70
CA ILE A 206 11.96 -13.78 -0.54
C ILE A 206 10.56 -13.56 0.07
N VAL A 207 9.58 -14.31 -0.41
CA VAL A 207 8.21 -14.25 0.11
C VAL A 207 8.17 -14.63 1.59
N LYS A 208 8.78 -15.74 1.98
CA LYS A 208 8.90 -16.17 3.38
C LYS A 208 9.56 -15.09 4.25
N ARG A 209 10.69 -14.54 3.79
CA ARG A 209 11.39 -13.48 4.52
C ARG A 209 10.48 -12.26 4.75
N VAL A 210 9.68 -11.86 3.75
CA VAL A 210 8.77 -10.71 3.88
C VAL A 210 7.62 -11.03 4.83
N ILE A 211 7.08 -12.24 4.83
CA ILE A 211 6.06 -12.69 5.78
C ILE A 211 6.62 -12.64 7.21
N GLU A 212 7.75 -13.29 7.47
CA GLU A 212 8.37 -13.38 8.79
C GLU A 212 8.82 -12.01 9.33
N SER A 213 9.50 -11.23 8.49
CA SER A 213 10.05 -9.93 8.91
C SER A 213 9.01 -8.82 8.93
N ARG A 214 7.89 -8.97 8.18
CA ARG A 214 6.90 -7.93 7.91
C ARG A 214 7.49 -6.65 7.32
N LYS A 215 8.67 -6.78 6.70
CA LYS A 215 9.43 -5.68 6.08
C LYS A 215 9.47 -5.86 4.57
N PRO A 216 9.45 -4.78 3.79
CA PRO A 216 9.64 -4.86 2.35
C PRO A 216 11.05 -5.39 2.04
N PHE A 217 11.14 -6.16 0.98
CA PHE A 217 12.41 -6.62 0.41
C PHE A 217 12.52 -6.10 -1.03
N PHE A 218 13.71 -5.64 -1.41
CA PHE A 218 13.95 -5.20 -2.77
C PHE A 218 15.40 -5.43 -3.20
N VAL A 219 15.57 -5.81 -4.45
CA VAL A 219 16.84 -5.86 -5.16
C VAL A 219 16.67 -5.11 -6.47
N LEU A 220 17.46 -4.07 -6.67
CA LEU A 220 17.39 -3.24 -7.87
C LEU A 220 18.22 -3.81 -9.01
N ASP A 221 19.33 -4.49 -8.68
CA ASP A 221 20.22 -5.16 -9.59
C ASP A 221 20.84 -6.38 -8.90
N ALA A 222 20.42 -7.58 -9.29
CA ALA A 222 20.89 -8.83 -8.71
C ALA A 222 22.40 -9.02 -8.81
N LYS A 223 23.07 -8.46 -9.85
CA LYS A 223 24.53 -8.61 -10.06
C LYS A 223 25.37 -7.80 -9.07
N THR A 224 24.81 -6.74 -8.52
CA THR A 224 25.49 -5.86 -7.57
C THR A 224 25.02 -6.07 -6.14
N ASP A 225 23.97 -6.86 -5.96
CA ASP A 225 23.40 -7.17 -4.65
C ASP A 225 24.36 -8.08 -3.85
N LYS A 226 24.34 -7.91 -2.54
CA LYS A 226 25.13 -8.69 -1.57
C LYS A 226 24.25 -9.44 -0.57
N SER A 227 22.96 -9.56 -0.88
CA SER A 227 22.04 -10.31 -0.03
C SER A 227 22.30 -11.82 -0.11
N ASP A 228 21.81 -12.56 0.87
CA ASP A 228 21.90 -14.03 0.93
C ASP A 228 21.11 -14.72 -0.20
N PHE A 229 20.37 -13.96 -1.03
CA PHE A 229 19.51 -14.46 -2.09
C PHE A 229 20.14 -14.40 -3.50
N VAL A 230 21.37 -13.94 -3.63
CA VAL A 230 22.04 -13.74 -4.93
C VAL A 230 22.02 -15.03 -5.76
N ASP A 231 22.39 -16.16 -5.16
CA ASP A 231 22.44 -17.46 -5.85
C ASP A 231 21.04 -17.89 -6.33
N THR A 232 20.00 -17.69 -5.50
CA THR A 232 18.60 -18.00 -5.86
C THR A 232 18.11 -17.09 -6.99
N LEU A 233 18.42 -15.78 -6.93
CA LEU A 233 18.05 -14.83 -7.97
C LEU A 233 18.73 -15.17 -9.31
N GLU A 234 20.00 -15.60 -9.28
CA GLU A 234 20.73 -16.02 -10.47
C GLU A 234 20.13 -17.29 -11.10
N VAL A 235 19.81 -18.30 -10.30
CA VAL A 235 19.15 -19.54 -10.75
C VAL A 235 17.80 -19.24 -11.39
N LEU A 236 17.01 -18.35 -10.78
CA LEU A 236 15.70 -17.95 -11.27
C LEU A 236 15.77 -16.89 -12.38
N LYS A 237 16.97 -16.44 -12.75
CA LYS A 237 17.23 -15.38 -13.76
C LYS A 237 16.51 -14.06 -13.45
N ILE A 238 16.38 -13.74 -12.17
CA ILE A 238 15.75 -12.51 -11.71
C ILE A 238 16.82 -11.42 -11.68
N GLU A 239 16.64 -10.37 -12.46
CA GLU A 239 17.54 -9.22 -12.52
C GLU A 239 17.18 -8.14 -11.47
N SER A 240 15.91 -8.03 -11.11
CA SER A 240 15.45 -7.13 -10.06
C SER A 240 14.12 -7.61 -9.47
N VAL A 241 13.89 -7.32 -8.19
CA VAL A 241 12.68 -7.75 -7.46
C VAL A 241 12.23 -6.70 -6.44
N LEU A 242 10.92 -6.58 -6.30
CA LEU A 242 10.28 -5.86 -5.19
C LEU A 242 9.26 -6.79 -4.53
N CYS A 243 9.30 -6.89 -3.22
CA CYS A 243 8.34 -7.66 -2.44
C CYS A 243 7.90 -6.82 -1.24
N VAL A 244 6.61 -6.54 -1.12
CA VAL A 244 6.06 -5.68 -0.08
C VAL A 244 4.96 -6.39 0.71
N PRO A 245 4.93 -6.28 2.05
CA PRO A 245 3.92 -6.95 2.86
C PRO A 245 2.55 -6.28 2.74
N LEU A 246 1.50 -7.08 2.80
CA LEU A 246 0.12 -6.68 3.01
C LEU A 246 -0.19 -6.87 4.50
N VAL A 247 -0.28 -5.79 5.23
CA VAL A 247 -0.55 -5.82 6.68
C VAL A 247 -1.82 -5.05 6.97
N SER A 248 -2.78 -5.69 7.64
CA SER A 248 -4.00 -5.07 8.17
C SER A 248 -4.19 -5.47 9.63
N ARG A 249 -4.58 -4.53 10.48
CA ARG A 249 -4.85 -4.76 11.93
C ARG A 249 -3.73 -5.53 12.65
N SER A 250 -2.47 -5.30 12.27
CA SER A 250 -1.26 -5.97 12.76
C SER A 250 -1.09 -7.43 12.31
N GLN A 251 -1.97 -7.96 11.47
CA GLN A 251 -1.86 -9.27 10.87
C GLN A 251 -1.26 -9.17 9.46
N ILE A 252 -0.43 -10.16 9.10
CA ILE A 252 0.09 -10.31 7.74
C ILE A 252 -0.95 -11.08 6.91
N LEU A 253 -1.33 -10.49 5.77
CA LEU A 253 -2.26 -11.11 4.82
C LEU A 253 -1.52 -11.71 3.62
N GLY A 254 -0.20 -11.58 3.63
CA GLY A 254 0.71 -12.02 2.59
C GLY A 254 1.48 -10.87 1.94
N PRO A 255 2.32 -11.09 0.94
CA PRO A 255 3.00 -10.05 0.18
C PRO A 255 2.44 -9.82 -1.22
N ILE A 256 2.79 -8.64 -1.76
CA ILE A 256 2.83 -8.37 -3.20
C ILE A 256 4.27 -8.57 -3.66
N TYR A 257 4.48 -9.44 -4.62
CA TYR A 257 5.77 -9.71 -5.24
C TYR A 257 5.74 -9.30 -6.70
N VAL A 258 6.76 -8.60 -7.19
CA VAL A 258 6.98 -8.32 -8.61
C VAL A 258 8.45 -8.47 -8.95
N ASP A 259 8.75 -9.03 -10.11
CA ASP A 259 10.12 -9.13 -10.59
C ASP A 259 10.28 -8.77 -12.09
N SER A 260 11.53 -8.59 -12.47
CA SER A 260 11.97 -8.40 -13.84
C SER A 260 13.10 -9.38 -14.16
N LEU A 261 12.92 -10.13 -15.26
CA LEU A 261 13.85 -11.19 -15.72
C LEU A 261 14.84 -10.70 -16.76
N LYS A 262 14.59 -9.55 -17.38
CA LYS A 262 15.30 -9.13 -18.61
C LYS A 262 16.12 -7.87 -18.43
N ARG A 263 16.00 -7.16 -17.32
CA ARG A 263 16.57 -5.83 -17.16
C ARG A 263 17.14 -5.62 -15.76
N PRO A 264 18.46 -5.47 -15.61
CA PRO A 264 19.04 -4.91 -14.40
C PRO A 264 18.50 -3.50 -14.22
N TYR A 265 18.32 -3.07 -12.98
CA TYR A 265 17.64 -1.81 -12.62
C TYR A 265 16.22 -1.73 -13.20
N GLY A 266 15.52 -2.87 -13.21
CA GLY A 266 14.12 -2.96 -13.63
C GLY A 266 13.22 -2.04 -12.79
N PHE A 267 13.53 -1.94 -11.49
CA PHE A 267 12.79 -1.14 -10.55
C PHE A 267 13.61 0.03 -10.00
N ARG A 268 12.90 1.03 -9.48
CA ARG A 268 13.44 2.22 -8.84
C ARG A 268 12.89 2.31 -7.41
N LYS A 269 13.51 3.12 -6.56
CA LYS A 269 13.00 3.40 -5.20
C LYS A 269 11.56 3.94 -5.21
N GLU A 270 11.20 4.71 -6.24
CA GLU A 270 9.83 5.22 -6.41
C GLU A 270 8.82 4.11 -6.72
N ASP A 271 9.24 3.03 -7.36
CA ASP A 271 8.39 1.88 -7.65
C ASP A 271 8.09 1.09 -6.36
N LEU A 272 9.10 0.95 -5.47
CA LEU A 272 8.91 0.42 -4.13
C LEU A 272 7.89 1.26 -3.36
N ALA A 273 8.06 2.58 -3.34
CA ALA A 273 7.13 3.48 -2.67
C ALA A 273 5.70 3.36 -3.25
N LEU A 274 5.57 3.17 -4.56
CA LEU A 274 4.28 2.93 -5.21
C LEU A 274 3.62 1.63 -4.74
N LEU A 275 4.37 0.51 -4.70
CA LEU A 275 3.86 -0.77 -4.22
C LEU A 275 3.50 -0.74 -2.73
N MET A 276 4.29 -0.05 -1.91
CA MET A 276 3.99 0.17 -0.50
C MET A 276 2.69 0.96 -0.30
N ASN A 277 2.47 2.02 -1.08
CA ASN A 277 1.19 2.75 -1.05
C ASN A 277 0.02 1.88 -1.46
N LEU A 278 0.23 1.03 -2.44
CA LEU A 278 -0.77 0.10 -2.92
C LEU A 278 -1.10 -0.95 -1.85
N SER A 279 -0.08 -1.50 -1.17
CA SER A 279 -0.26 -2.48 -0.10
C SER A 279 -1.11 -1.93 1.05
N LEU A 280 -0.89 -0.67 1.46
CA LEU A 280 -1.67 0.00 2.49
C LEU A 280 -3.16 0.17 2.15
N ARG A 281 -3.51 0.14 0.87
CA ARG A 281 -4.91 0.23 0.40
C ARG A 281 -5.54 -1.12 0.20
N ILE A 282 -4.77 -2.08 -0.31
CA ILE A 282 -5.25 -3.42 -0.62
C ILE A 282 -5.46 -4.23 0.66
N ALA A 283 -4.55 -4.15 1.62
CA ALA A 283 -4.61 -4.98 2.81
C ALA A 283 -5.94 -4.80 3.60
N PRO A 284 -6.41 -3.59 3.91
CA PRO A 284 -7.71 -3.42 4.56
C PRO A 284 -8.88 -3.96 3.72
N ALA A 285 -8.84 -3.80 2.38
CA ALA A 285 -9.90 -4.28 1.52
C ALA A 285 -9.99 -5.81 1.48
N ILE A 286 -8.84 -6.51 1.49
CA ILE A 286 -8.79 -7.96 1.60
C ILE A 286 -9.36 -8.40 2.96
N ASP A 287 -8.94 -7.76 4.03
CA ASP A 287 -9.34 -8.07 5.39
C ASP A 287 -10.85 -7.89 5.58
N ASP A 288 -11.41 -6.77 5.13
CA ASP A 288 -12.85 -6.50 5.18
C ASP A 288 -13.66 -7.50 4.33
N ALA A 289 -13.14 -7.90 3.16
CA ALA A 289 -13.80 -8.88 2.29
C ALA A 289 -13.76 -10.31 2.88
N ARG A 290 -12.65 -10.71 3.51
CA ARG A 290 -12.56 -11.98 4.25
C ARG A 290 -13.56 -12.02 5.39
N PHE A 291 -13.60 -10.99 6.20
CA PHE A 291 -14.53 -10.88 7.32
C PHE A 291 -15.99 -10.96 6.86
N ALA A 292 -16.33 -10.30 5.73
CA ALA A 292 -17.67 -10.40 5.16
C ALA A 292 -18.01 -11.83 4.69
N SER A 293 -17.05 -12.56 4.12
CA SER A 293 -17.24 -13.95 3.70
C SER A 293 -17.44 -14.87 4.89
N GLU A 294 -16.67 -14.71 5.95
CA GLU A 294 -16.81 -15.50 7.19
C GLU A 294 -18.19 -15.31 7.85
N ILE A 295 -18.69 -14.05 7.88
CA ILE A 295 -20.03 -13.76 8.39
C ILE A 295 -21.10 -14.48 7.56
N LEU A 296 -20.96 -14.50 6.23
CA LEU A 296 -21.92 -15.18 5.36
C LEU A 296 -21.91 -16.70 5.57
N GLU A 297 -20.75 -17.31 5.67
CA GLU A 297 -20.60 -18.74 5.94
C GLU A 297 -21.24 -19.12 7.28
N VAL A 298 -21.00 -18.35 8.34
CA VAL A 298 -21.62 -18.57 9.66
C VAL A 298 -23.14 -18.40 9.59
N ALA A 299 -23.65 -17.39 8.86
CA ALA A 299 -25.08 -17.18 8.70
C ALA A 299 -25.76 -18.31 7.92
N GLU A 300 -25.11 -18.84 6.89
CA GLU A 300 -25.59 -20.00 6.13
C GLU A 300 -25.60 -21.29 6.96
N ALA A 301 -24.54 -21.53 7.75
CA ALA A 301 -24.47 -22.68 8.66
C ALA A 301 -25.60 -22.65 9.71
N LEU A 302 -25.83 -21.51 10.34
CA LEU A 302 -26.93 -21.35 11.30
C LEU A 302 -28.31 -21.50 10.65
N SER A 303 -28.47 -21.12 9.40
CA SER A 303 -29.73 -21.26 8.65
C SER A 303 -30.01 -22.71 8.26
N SER A 304 -28.98 -23.52 8.00
CA SER A 304 -29.12 -24.93 7.71
C SER A 304 -29.48 -25.77 8.94
N GLU A 305 -28.91 -25.44 10.11
CA GLU A 305 -29.23 -26.12 11.39
C GLU A 305 -30.68 -25.86 11.83
N THR A 306 -31.25 -24.70 11.49
CA THR A 306 -32.64 -24.39 11.85
C THR A 306 -33.68 -25.11 11.01
N GLN A 307 -33.32 -25.73 9.87
CA GLN A 307 -34.22 -26.50 9.00
C GLN A 307 -34.32 -28.00 9.34
N GLU A 308 -33.44 -28.52 10.21
CA GLU A 308 -33.43 -29.93 10.59
C GLU A 308 -34.19 -30.29 11.92
N VAL A 309 -35.13 -29.45 12.38
CA VAL A 309 -35.99 -29.84 13.50
C VAL A 309 -37.14 -30.71 12.96
N PRO A 310 -37.11 -32.05 13.13
CA PRO A 310 -38.22 -32.91 12.72
C PRO A 310 -39.46 -32.63 13.60
N LYS A 311 -40.61 -32.59 12.96
CA LYS A 311 -41.92 -32.55 13.64
C LYS A 311 -42.21 -33.87 14.38
#